data_a447a054d8670e37ada95b2384803c2b
#
_entry.id   a447a054d8670e37ada95b2384803c2b
#
_cell.length_a   1.000
_cell.length_b   1.000
_cell.length_c   1.000
_cell.angle_alpha   90.00
_cell.angle_beta   90.00
_cell.angle_gamma   90.00
#
_symmetry.space_group_name_H-M   'P 1'
#
loop_
_entity.id
_entity.type
_entity.pdbx_description
1 polymer ?
#
loop_
_entity_poly.entity_id
_entity_poly.type
_entity_poly.pdbx_seq_one_letter_code
_entity_poly.pdbx_strand_id
1 'polypeptide(L)'
;MLNDGSEDIEEEIKEEVNLTLFRRWADLYLASHPLVNADMTHMVRQLEATQQGLPVEFYFFLREKEWKTWENQKDEILERLYAAVEDFGLSIYQLGIRN
;
A
#
# COMPACT_ATOMS: atom_id res chain seq x y z
N MET A 1 -11.02 32.27 18.56
CA MET A 1 -9.79 31.66 18.79
C MET A 1 -9.15 31.22 17.52
N LEU A 2 -7.94 31.35 17.53
CA LEU A 2 -7.27 30.98 16.37
C LEU A 2 -6.99 29.55 16.34
N ASN A 3 -7.17 29.01 15.21
CA ASN A 3 -6.59 27.74 14.95
C ASN A 3 -5.15 27.99 14.59
N ASP A 4 -4.27 27.59 15.44
CA ASP A 4 -2.85 27.84 15.26
C ASP A 4 -2.19 26.73 14.48
N GLY A 5 -2.95 25.83 13.88
CA GLY A 5 -2.40 24.73 13.12
C GLY A 5 -2.08 23.49 13.92
N SER A 6 -2.32 23.50 15.23
CA SER A 6 -2.04 22.31 16.05
C SER A 6 -2.83 21.12 15.61
N GLU A 7 -4.10 21.30 15.27
CA GLU A 7 -4.94 20.21 14.81
C GLU A 7 -4.43 19.63 13.52
N ASP A 8 -3.97 20.48 12.59
CA ASP A 8 -3.44 20.01 11.33
C ASP A 8 -2.16 19.24 11.53
N ILE A 9 -1.33 19.68 12.45
CA ILE A 9 -0.08 18.99 12.76
C ILE A 9 -0.36 17.63 13.37
N GLU A 10 -1.34 17.57 14.29
CA GLU A 10 -1.72 16.30 14.88
C GLU A 10 -2.24 15.33 13.84
N GLU A 11 -3.06 15.81 12.90
CA GLU A 11 -3.57 14.98 11.82
C GLU A 11 -2.45 14.47 10.93
N GLU A 12 -1.49 15.32 10.61
CA GLU A 12 -0.34 14.94 9.79
C GLU A 12 0.49 13.86 10.47
N ILE A 13 0.73 14.00 11.77
CA ILE A 13 1.47 13.00 12.52
C ILE A 13 0.72 11.67 12.54
N LYS A 14 -0.58 11.74 12.74
CA LYS A 14 -1.41 10.56 12.76
C LYS A 14 -1.36 9.83 11.43
N GLU A 15 -1.44 10.58 10.33
CA GLU A 15 -1.35 9.99 9.01
C GLU A 15 0.02 9.36 8.75
N GLU A 16 1.08 10.00 9.20
CA GLU A 16 2.41 9.43 9.06
C GLU A 16 2.56 8.13 9.83
N VAL A 17 2.04 8.08 11.06
CA VAL A 17 2.07 6.87 11.86
C VAL A 17 1.26 5.77 11.19
N ASN A 18 0.07 6.10 10.71
CA ASN A 18 -0.79 5.14 10.05
C ASN A 18 -0.15 4.58 8.77
N LEU A 19 0.51 5.45 8.02
CA LEU A 19 1.19 5.02 6.80
C LEU A 19 2.37 4.10 7.13
N THR A 20 3.13 4.41 8.16
CA THR A 20 4.23 3.57 8.59
C THR A 20 3.73 2.19 9.01
N LEU A 21 2.64 2.16 9.77
CA LEU A 21 2.06 0.89 10.21
C LEU A 21 1.52 0.10 9.03
N PHE A 22 0.87 0.76 8.10
CA PHE A 22 0.38 0.09 6.90
C PHE A 22 1.53 -0.53 6.10
N ARG A 23 2.60 0.23 5.89
CA ARG A 23 3.73 -0.28 5.12
C ARG A 23 4.37 -1.49 5.78
N ARG A 24 4.52 -1.46 7.10
CA ARG A 24 5.07 -2.59 7.84
C ARG A 24 4.18 -3.80 7.73
N TRP A 25 2.88 -3.59 7.90
CA TRP A 25 1.93 -4.68 7.76
C TRP A 25 1.98 -5.28 6.36
N ALA A 26 1.98 -4.42 5.34
CA ALA A 26 1.97 -4.87 3.95
C ALA A 26 3.23 -5.66 3.62
N ASP A 27 4.39 -5.21 4.12
CA ASP A 27 5.63 -5.93 3.90
C ASP A 27 5.58 -7.32 4.53
N LEU A 28 5.09 -7.41 5.75
CA LEU A 28 4.93 -8.70 6.43
C LEU A 28 3.91 -9.59 5.72
N TYR A 29 2.84 -8.98 5.25
CA TYR A 29 1.81 -9.70 4.50
C TYR A 29 2.41 -10.34 3.24
N LEU A 30 3.19 -9.58 2.49
CA LEU A 30 3.85 -10.10 1.29
C LEU A 30 4.89 -11.16 1.65
N ALA A 31 5.68 -10.91 2.70
CA ALA A 31 6.72 -11.85 3.10
C ALA A 31 6.16 -13.20 3.51
N SER A 32 4.97 -13.22 4.10
CA SER A 32 4.36 -14.44 4.61
C SER A 32 3.31 -15.05 3.69
N HIS A 33 3.02 -14.40 2.58
CA HIS A 33 1.96 -14.88 1.69
C HIS A 33 2.43 -16.13 0.92
N PRO A 34 1.65 -17.20 0.93
CA PRO A 34 2.11 -18.45 0.31
C PRO A 34 2.31 -18.38 -1.20
N LEU A 35 1.65 -17.44 -1.88
CA LEU A 35 1.78 -17.30 -3.33
C LEU A 35 2.96 -16.42 -3.73
N VAL A 36 3.51 -15.64 -2.80
CA VAL A 36 4.63 -14.75 -3.07
C VAL A 36 5.93 -15.54 -2.99
N ASN A 37 6.81 -15.30 -3.96
CA ASN A 37 8.10 -15.93 -3.97
C ASN A 37 9.04 -15.21 -3.01
N ALA A 38 9.17 -15.75 -1.80
CA ALA A 38 9.94 -15.13 -0.74
C ALA A 38 11.45 -15.13 -1.02
N ASP A 39 11.91 -15.93 -1.97
CA ASP A 39 13.32 -15.94 -2.33
C ASP A 39 13.70 -14.74 -3.20
N MET A 40 12.72 -14.00 -3.68
CA MET A 40 12.96 -12.82 -4.50
C MET A 40 12.64 -11.58 -3.70
N THR A 41 13.20 -10.47 -4.14
CA THR A 41 13.01 -9.20 -3.44
C THR A 41 11.53 -8.81 -3.40
N HIS A 42 11.09 -8.38 -2.24
CA HIS A 42 9.79 -7.76 -2.11
C HIS A 42 9.95 -6.47 -1.31
N MET A 43 9.14 -5.48 -1.61
CA MET A 43 9.18 -4.24 -0.86
C MET A 43 7.89 -3.45 -1.03
N VAL A 44 7.61 -2.64 -0.04
CA VAL A 44 6.53 -1.66 -0.08
C VAL A 44 7.21 -0.31 0.11
N ARG A 45 7.22 0.50 -0.91
CA ARG A 45 7.98 1.75 -0.84
C ARG A 45 7.15 2.95 -1.26
N GLN A 46 7.53 4.08 -0.71
CA GLN A 46 6.93 5.35 -1.06
C GLN A 46 7.67 5.94 -2.25
N LEU A 47 6.91 6.51 -3.16
CA LEU A 47 7.48 7.27 -4.25
C LEU A 47 7.32 8.75 -3.95
N GLU A 48 7.81 9.59 -4.84
CA GLU A 48 7.74 11.03 -4.62
C GLU A 48 6.30 11.52 -4.59
N ALA A 49 5.99 12.35 -3.60
CA ALA A 49 4.63 12.86 -3.44
C ALA A 49 4.19 13.69 -4.65
N THR A 50 2.91 13.59 -4.98
CA THR A 50 2.31 14.33 -6.07
C THR A 50 1.16 15.16 -5.53
N GLN A 51 0.52 15.94 -6.41
CA GLN A 51 -0.66 16.72 -6.03
C GLN A 51 -1.82 15.83 -5.60
N GLN A 52 -1.86 14.60 -6.09
CA GLN A 52 -2.92 13.67 -5.76
C GLN A 52 -2.63 12.90 -4.48
N GLY A 53 -1.41 12.96 -3.98
CA GLY A 53 -1.06 12.28 -2.75
C GLY A 53 0.28 11.60 -2.84
N LEU A 54 0.50 10.65 -1.96
CA LEU A 54 1.75 9.93 -1.86
C LEU A 54 1.59 8.56 -2.52
N PRO A 55 2.28 8.32 -3.64
CA PRO A 55 2.22 6.99 -4.26
C PRO A 55 2.94 5.97 -3.41
N VAL A 56 2.37 4.79 -3.32
CA VAL A 56 2.99 3.65 -2.66
C VAL A 56 3.07 2.53 -3.67
N GLU A 57 4.24 1.95 -3.81
CA GLU A 57 4.48 0.87 -4.75
C GLU A 57 4.64 -0.45 -4.03
N PHE A 58 3.94 -1.47 -4.51
CA PHE A 58 4.09 -2.83 -4.02
C PHE A 58 4.90 -3.61 -5.05
N TYR A 59 6.06 -4.05 -4.65
CA TYR A 59 6.98 -4.77 -5.52
C TYR A 59 7.13 -6.18 -5.00
N PHE A 60 6.71 -7.16 -5.78
CA PHE A 60 6.79 -8.56 -5.36
C PHE A 60 6.69 -9.49 -6.57
N PHE A 61 7.13 -10.72 -6.37
CA PHE A 61 7.08 -11.75 -7.40
C PHE A 61 6.25 -12.92 -6.89
N LEU A 62 5.52 -13.52 -7.80
CA LEU A 62 4.73 -14.71 -7.49
C LEU A 62 5.49 -15.95 -7.94
N ARG A 63 5.13 -17.10 -7.33
CA ARG A 63 5.73 -18.38 -7.73
C ARG A 63 5.13 -18.91 -9.03
N GLU A 64 3.90 -18.48 -9.33
CA GLU A 64 3.14 -18.98 -10.46
C GLU A 64 3.74 -18.54 -11.79
N LYS A 65 3.77 -19.47 -12.75
CA LYS A 65 4.32 -19.20 -14.09
C LYS A 65 3.25 -19.10 -15.16
N GLU A 66 2.09 -19.69 -14.93
CA GLU A 66 1.02 -19.65 -15.91
C GLU A 66 0.39 -18.25 -15.85
N TRP A 67 0.36 -17.58 -16.98
CA TRP A 67 0.05 -16.15 -17.03
C TRP A 67 -1.31 -15.78 -16.46
N LYS A 68 -2.34 -16.49 -16.83
CA LYS A 68 -3.70 -16.16 -16.40
C LYS A 68 -3.85 -16.35 -14.88
N THR A 69 -3.33 -17.45 -14.38
CA THR A 69 -3.36 -17.74 -12.95
C THR A 69 -2.54 -16.70 -12.20
N TRP A 70 -1.39 -16.31 -12.74
CA TRP A 70 -0.53 -15.28 -12.17
C TRP A 70 -1.29 -13.95 -12.05
N GLU A 71 -2.00 -13.56 -13.11
CA GLU A 71 -2.76 -12.31 -13.08
C GLU A 71 -3.84 -12.34 -12.01
N ASN A 72 -4.57 -13.45 -11.89
CA ASN A 72 -5.62 -13.57 -10.89
C ASN A 72 -5.06 -13.53 -9.47
N GLN A 73 -3.94 -14.18 -9.24
CA GLN A 73 -3.30 -14.19 -7.93
C GLN A 73 -2.78 -12.80 -7.57
N LYS A 74 -2.18 -12.12 -8.53
CA LYS A 74 -1.72 -10.75 -8.32
C LYS A 74 -2.88 -9.85 -7.93
N ASP A 75 -3.98 -9.94 -8.64
CA ASP A 75 -5.15 -9.11 -8.38
C ASP A 75 -5.72 -9.37 -6.98
N GLU A 76 -5.78 -10.63 -6.57
CA GLU A 76 -6.25 -10.96 -5.22
C GLU A 76 -5.37 -10.31 -4.14
N ILE A 77 -4.07 -10.37 -4.33
CA ILE A 77 -3.13 -9.79 -3.37
C ILE A 77 -3.31 -8.27 -3.33
N LEU A 78 -3.40 -7.63 -4.50
CA LEU A 78 -3.56 -6.18 -4.56
C LEU A 78 -4.89 -5.74 -3.96
N GLU A 79 -5.96 -6.49 -4.20
CA GLU A 79 -7.27 -6.17 -3.63
C GLU A 79 -7.23 -6.21 -2.11
N ARG A 80 -6.54 -7.19 -1.55
CA ARG A 80 -6.40 -7.27 -0.09
C ARG A 80 -5.58 -6.10 0.45
N LEU A 81 -4.52 -5.72 -0.26
CA LEU A 81 -3.70 -4.59 0.14
C LEU A 81 -4.51 -3.29 0.09
N TYR A 82 -5.30 -3.10 -0.96
CA TYR A 82 -6.12 -1.90 -1.09
C TYR A 82 -7.19 -1.83 0.01
N ALA A 83 -7.81 -2.95 0.32
CA ALA A 83 -8.80 -2.99 1.39
C ALA A 83 -8.18 -2.61 2.73
N ALA A 84 -6.95 -3.04 2.95
CA ALA A 84 -6.26 -2.76 4.21
C ALA A 84 -5.94 -1.27 4.39
N VAL A 85 -5.82 -0.51 3.31
CA VAL A 85 -5.52 0.92 3.41
C VAL A 85 -6.54 1.61 4.30
N GLU A 86 -7.82 1.33 4.09
CA GLU A 86 -8.87 1.94 4.90
C GLU A 86 -8.86 1.42 6.34
N ASP A 87 -8.50 0.16 6.53
CA ASP A 87 -8.39 -0.42 7.86
C ASP A 87 -7.34 0.30 8.70
N PHE A 88 -6.34 0.88 8.05
CA PHE A 88 -5.29 1.64 8.74
C PHE A 88 -5.61 3.14 8.83
N GLY A 89 -6.85 3.52 8.53
CA GLY A 89 -7.26 4.92 8.65
C GLY A 89 -6.73 5.82 7.54
N LEU A 90 -6.35 5.22 6.42
CA LEU A 90 -5.86 5.95 5.26
C LEU A 90 -6.91 5.93 4.16
N SER A 91 -6.74 6.75 3.16
CA SER A 91 -7.63 6.71 2.02
C SER A 91 -6.84 6.60 0.74
N ILE A 92 -7.46 5.99 -0.26
CA ILE A 92 -6.85 5.81 -1.56
C ILE A 92 -7.38 6.87 -2.50
N TYR A 93 -6.47 7.58 -3.16
CA TYR A 93 -6.84 8.43 -4.27
C TYR A 93 -6.65 7.62 -5.55
N GLN A 94 -7.69 7.52 -6.33
CA GLN A 94 -7.60 6.82 -7.59
C GLN A 94 -7.90 7.77 -8.73
N LEU A 95 -6.99 7.83 -9.67
CA LEU A 95 -7.27 8.47 -10.94
C LEU A 95 -8.25 7.60 -11.70
N GLY A 96 -8.83 8.14 -12.72
CA GLY A 96 -9.72 7.35 -13.57
C GLY A 96 -9.02 6.08 -14.02
N ILE A 97 -9.81 5.10 -14.34
CA ILE A 97 -9.28 3.82 -14.75
C ILE A 97 -8.46 3.95 -16.00
N ARG A 98 -7.34 3.28 -15.97
CA ARG A 98 -6.43 3.29 -17.07
C ARG A 98 -6.09 1.89 -17.43
N ASN A 99 -6.24 1.59 -18.63
CA ASN A 99 -5.93 0.27 -19.12
C ASN A 99 -5.05 0.34 -20.32
#